data_a47c2810440d7c0dd8ce6d52f911d32d
#
_entry.id   a47c2810440d7c0dd8ce6d52f911d32d
#
_cell.length_a   1.000
_cell.length_b   1.000
_cell.length_c   1.000
_cell.angle_alpha   90.00
_cell.angle_beta   90.00
_cell.angle_gamma   90.00
#
_symmetry.space_group_name_H-M   'P 1'
#
loop_
_entity.id
_entity.type
_entity.pdbx_description
1 polymer ?
#
loop_
_entity_poly.entity_id
_entity_poly.type
_entity_poly.pdbx_seq_one_letter_code
_entity_poly.pdbx_strand_id
1 'polypeptide(L)'
;AVMPPVYQTTTYAQTTPGGHQGYEYSRSHNPTRHALEKSFASIENGQFGLAFGSGLAAIDAVLKLLKPGDEVISTNDLYGGTYRLFTQIFEKFQIKFHFVGMDNAHNIESIINSNTKLIWVETPTNPMLNIIDIKRVSRIAKQHHILLAVDNTFATPFLQRPLDLGADIVMHSATKYLGGHSDVVMGALVVNDKTLADQLYFIQNASGAICGPHDSFLVLRGIKTLHIRMQRHCENGRAVVWFLSTLPKIKTVYCPGLESHPYHAIAKT
;
A
#
# COMPACT_ATOMS: atom_id res chain seq x y z
N ALA A 1 -21.99 3.02 -19.53
CA ALA A 1 -21.68 1.59 -19.52
C ALA A 1 -21.61 1.09 -18.07
N VAL A 2 -22.07 -0.11 -17.77
CA VAL A 2 -21.99 -0.70 -16.42
C VAL A 2 -20.53 -1.00 -16.05
N MET A 3 -19.73 -1.44 -17.00
CA MET A 3 -18.29 -1.60 -16.86
C MET A 3 -17.58 -0.49 -17.61
N PRO A 4 -16.60 0.21 -17.03
CA PRO A 4 -15.85 1.25 -17.72
C PRO A 4 -15.18 0.69 -19.00
N PRO A 5 -15.24 1.42 -20.13
CA PRO A 5 -14.50 1.05 -21.33
C PRO A 5 -13.00 1.10 -21.13
N VAL A 6 -12.26 0.33 -21.93
CA VAL A 6 -10.79 0.41 -21.99
C VAL A 6 -10.39 1.46 -23.02
N TYR A 7 -9.81 2.57 -22.57
CA TYR A 7 -9.35 3.65 -23.43
C TYR A 7 -7.88 3.44 -23.82
N GLN A 8 -7.67 2.71 -24.92
CA GLN A 8 -6.35 2.39 -25.49
C GLN A 8 -5.90 3.55 -26.42
N THR A 9 -5.51 4.66 -25.82
CA THR A 9 -5.05 5.84 -26.58
C THR A 9 -3.92 6.55 -25.86
N THR A 10 -3.06 7.25 -26.59
CA THR A 10 -2.01 8.10 -26.03
C THR A 10 -2.48 9.53 -25.78
N THR A 11 -3.21 10.10 -26.75
CA THR A 11 -3.69 11.48 -26.76
C THR A 11 -5.19 11.53 -26.98
N TYR A 12 -5.78 12.66 -26.67
CA TYR A 12 -7.22 12.92 -26.83
C TYR A 12 -7.45 14.10 -27.74
N ALA A 13 -8.58 14.11 -28.50
CA ALA A 13 -8.94 15.21 -29.36
C ALA A 13 -9.14 16.48 -28.54
N GLN A 14 -8.54 17.56 -29.00
CA GLN A 14 -8.68 18.90 -28.44
C GLN A 14 -9.48 19.79 -29.42
N THR A 15 -10.30 20.68 -28.89
CA THR A 15 -11.08 21.62 -29.69
C THR A 15 -10.26 22.81 -30.19
N THR A 16 -9.22 23.18 -29.43
CA THR A 16 -8.25 24.23 -29.72
C THR A 16 -6.89 23.83 -29.11
N PRO A 17 -5.77 24.46 -29.51
CA PRO A 17 -4.50 24.24 -28.80
C PRO A 17 -4.63 24.47 -27.28
N GLY A 18 -4.35 23.46 -26.48
CA GLY A 18 -4.51 23.48 -25.01
C GLY A 18 -5.96 23.35 -24.51
N GLY A 19 -6.97 23.32 -25.40
CA GLY A 19 -8.39 23.21 -25.06
C GLY A 19 -8.86 21.77 -24.96
N HIS A 20 -8.50 21.07 -23.87
CA HIS A 20 -8.91 19.68 -23.62
C HIS A 20 -10.21 19.58 -22.80
N GLN A 21 -10.95 18.48 -22.96
CA GLN A 21 -12.19 18.18 -22.23
C GLN A 21 -11.95 17.28 -21.00
N GLY A 22 -10.89 17.57 -20.21
CA GLY A 22 -10.52 16.82 -19.00
C GLY A 22 -9.44 15.78 -19.22
N TYR A 23 -9.20 15.33 -20.45
CA TYR A 23 -8.13 14.40 -20.83
C TYR A 23 -7.33 14.95 -21.99
N GLU A 24 -6.00 14.92 -21.90
CA GLU A 24 -5.09 15.38 -22.96
C GLU A 24 -4.09 14.30 -23.36
N TYR A 25 -3.50 13.62 -22.39
CA TYR A 25 -2.45 12.63 -22.57
C TYR A 25 -2.53 11.52 -21.54
N SER A 26 -2.44 10.26 -21.95
CA SER A 26 -2.72 9.10 -21.09
C SER A 26 -1.72 8.90 -19.95
N ARG A 27 -0.49 9.42 -20.03
CA ARG A 27 0.43 9.40 -18.89
C ARG A 27 -0.11 10.29 -17.76
N SER A 28 -0.63 11.46 -18.06
CA SER A 28 -1.24 12.36 -17.08
C SER A 28 -2.58 11.81 -16.61
N HIS A 29 -3.52 11.59 -17.52
CA HIS A 29 -4.86 11.12 -17.20
C HIS A 29 -5.40 10.16 -18.28
N ASN A 30 -5.96 9.03 -17.80
CA ASN A 30 -6.66 8.07 -18.67
C ASN A 30 -7.99 7.68 -18.02
N PRO A 31 -9.13 7.67 -18.74
CA PRO A 31 -10.44 7.38 -18.13
C PRO A 31 -10.53 6.02 -17.44
N THR A 32 -9.88 4.98 -17.99
CA THR A 32 -9.88 3.64 -17.39
C THR A 32 -9.07 3.62 -16.09
N ARG A 33 -7.86 4.21 -16.11
CA ARG A 33 -7.04 4.34 -14.91
C ARG A 33 -7.72 5.19 -13.85
N HIS A 34 -8.35 6.30 -14.23
CA HIS A 34 -9.08 7.16 -13.31
C HIS A 34 -10.26 6.43 -12.63
N ALA A 35 -10.98 5.57 -13.37
CA ALA A 35 -12.03 4.74 -12.78
C ALA A 35 -11.45 3.76 -11.74
N LEU A 36 -10.27 3.19 -11.99
CA LEU A 36 -9.57 2.33 -11.03
C LEU A 36 -9.11 3.14 -9.79
N GLU A 37 -8.51 4.31 -9.99
CA GLU A 37 -8.03 5.18 -8.91
C GLU A 37 -9.18 5.59 -7.98
N LYS A 38 -10.35 5.92 -8.54
CA LYS A 38 -11.58 6.14 -7.75
C LYS A 38 -12.01 4.88 -6.98
N SER A 39 -11.88 3.71 -7.59
CA SER A 39 -12.20 2.44 -6.91
C SER A 39 -11.26 2.19 -5.73
N PHE A 40 -9.95 2.42 -5.90
CA PHE A 40 -8.98 2.30 -4.79
C PHE A 40 -9.33 3.24 -3.64
N ALA A 41 -9.58 4.52 -3.94
CA ALA A 41 -9.99 5.48 -2.92
C ALA A 41 -11.25 5.00 -2.17
N SER A 42 -12.28 4.56 -2.90
CA SER A 42 -13.56 4.13 -2.31
C SER A 42 -13.42 2.93 -1.39
N ILE A 43 -12.66 1.89 -1.77
CA ILE A 43 -12.55 0.67 -0.95
C ILE A 43 -11.70 0.87 0.31
N GLU A 44 -10.75 1.82 0.29
CA GLU A 44 -9.92 2.19 1.45
C GLU A 44 -10.54 3.32 2.29
N ASN A 45 -11.74 3.77 1.96
CA ASN A 45 -12.40 4.92 2.61
C ASN A 45 -11.55 6.20 2.51
N GLY A 46 -10.82 6.35 1.40
CA GLY A 46 -9.96 7.50 1.10
C GLY A 46 -10.57 8.45 0.08
N GLN A 47 -9.96 9.62 -0.09
CA GLN A 47 -10.41 10.64 -1.05
C GLN A 47 -9.69 10.56 -2.40
N PHE A 48 -8.39 10.23 -2.39
CA PHE A 48 -7.55 10.23 -3.57
C PHE A 48 -6.85 8.88 -3.71
N GLY A 49 -7.01 8.25 -4.88
CA GLY A 49 -6.34 7.03 -5.27
C GLY A 49 -5.40 7.26 -6.44
N LEU A 50 -4.26 6.57 -6.47
CA LEU A 50 -3.27 6.62 -7.54
C LEU A 50 -2.88 5.19 -7.94
N ALA A 51 -2.77 4.93 -9.24
CA ALA A 51 -2.41 3.61 -9.77
C ALA A 51 -1.05 3.64 -10.48
N PHE A 52 -0.16 2.71 -10.09
CA PHE A 52 1.23 2.62 -10.53
C PHE A 52 1.50 1.31 -11.26
N GLY A 53 2.53 1.28 -12.11
CA GLY A 53 2.92 0.09 -12.88
C GLY A 53 3.43 -1.09 -12.03
N SER A 54 3.68 -0.91 -10.73
CA SER A 54 4.00 -1.98 -9.78
C SER A 54 3.88 -1.48 -8.34
N GLY A 55 3.82 -2.41 -7.36
CA GLY A 55 3.89 -2.05 -5.94
C GLY A 55 5.17 -1.30 -5.60
N LEU A 56 6.32 -1.72 -6.14
CA LEU A 56 7.59 -1.00 -5.94
C LEU A 56 7.58 0.41 -6.53
N ALA A 57 6.90 0.64 -7.65
CA ALA A 57 6.75 1.97 -8.22
C ALA A 57 5.88 2.89 -7.32
N ALA A 58 4.90 2.32 -6.63
CA ALA A 58 4.12 3.06 -5.62
C ALA A 58 4.98 3.41 -4.39
N ILE A 59 5.79 2.47 -3.88
CA ILE A 59 6.74 2.71 -2.78
C ILE A 59 7.77 3.77 -3.17
N ASP A 60 8.35 3.67 -4.36
CA ASP A 60 9.30 4.63 -4.92
C ASP A 60 8.71 6.06 -4.96
N ALA A 61 7.44 6.19 -5.32
CA ALA A 61 6.75 7.48 -5.31
C ALA A 61 6.61 8.07 -3.90
N VAL A 62 6.35 7.24 -2.88
CA VAL A 62 6.31 7.69 -1.46
C VAL A 62 7.71 8.16 -1.02
N LEU A 63 8.76 7.41 -1.34
CA LEU A 63 10.12 7.78 -0.96
C LEU A 63 10.60 9.06 -1.66
N LYS A 64 10.11 9.38 -2.84
CA LYS A 64 10.40 10.63 -3.57
C LYS A 64 9.76 11.88 -2.94
N LEU A 65 8.92 11.74 -1.92
CA LEU A 65 8.50 12.85 -1.08
C LEU A 65 9.63 13.36 -0.16
N LEU A 66 10.64 12.51 0.09
CA LEU A 66 11.74 12.76 0.99
C LEU A 66 12.89 13.51 0.29
N LYS A 67 13.74 14.16 1.10
CA LYS A 67 14.90 14.91 0.66
C LYS A 67 16.18 14.24 1.18
N PRO A 68 17.34 14.46 0.55
CA PRO A 68 18.62 14.02 1.10
C PRO A 68 18.81 14.44 2.55
N GLY A 69 19.16 13.50 3.41
CA GLY A 69 19.30 13.70 4.86
C GLY A 69 18.06 13.32 5.68
N ASP A 70 16.90 13.10 5.04
CA ASP A 70 15.72 12.60 5.74
C ASP A 70 15.91 11.14 6.18
N GLU A 71 15.20 10.76 7.27
CA GLU A 71 15.25 9.43 7.85
C GLU A 71 13.88 8.77 7.86
N VAL A 72 13.88 7.45 7.63
CA VAL A 72 12.69 6.59 7.62
C VAL A 72 12.81 5.55 8.73
N ILE A 73 11.78 5.40 9.54
CA ILE A 73 11.64 4.28 10.47
C ILE A 73 10.74 3.24 9.83
N SER A 74 11.23 2.02 9.70
CA SER A 74 10.49 0.92 9.05
C SER A 74 10.38 -0.30 9.95
N THR A 75 9.32 -1.09 9.75
CA THR A 75 9.27 -2.45 10.30
C THR A 75 10.50 -3.25 9.89
N ASN A 76 11.02 -4.10 10.78
CA ASN A 76 12.19 -4.93 10.54
C ASN A 76 11.87 -6.24 9.79
N ASP A 77 10.60 -6.63 9.76
CA ASP A 77 10.09 -7.77 8.99
C ASP A 77 9.18 -7.20 7.90
N LEU A 78 9.64 -7.15 6.66
CA LEU A 78 8.95 -6.53 5.53
C LEU A 78 9.34 -7.21 4.22
N TYR A 79 8.55 -6.96 3.19
CA TYR A 79 8.79 -7.50 1.86
C TYR A 79 10.23 -7.22 1.36
N GLY A 80 10.95 -8.27 0.95
CA GLY A 80 12.36 -8.17 0.52
C GLY A 80 12.58 -7.20 -0.66
N GLY A 81 11.56 -6.94 -1.48
CA GLY A 81 11.62 -5.91 -2.53
C GLY A 81 11.66 -4.50 -1.95
N THR A 82 10.87 -4.23 -0.92
CA THR A 82 10.87 -2.95 -0.18
C THR A 82 12.22 -2.73 0.49
N TYR A 83 12.73 -3.73 1.21
CA TYR A 83 14.06 -3.68 1.82
C TYR A 83 15.15 -3.35 0.80
N ARG A 84 15.14 -4.02 -0.34
CA ARG A 84 16.11 -3.80 -1.42
C ARG A 84 16.00 -2.40 -2.02
N LEU A 85 14.77 -1.89 -2.22
CA LEU A 85 14.54 -0.53 -2.71
C LEU A 85 15.10 0.51 -1.72
N PHE A 86 14.86 0.32 -0.42
CA PHE A 86 15.34 1.18 0.64
C PHE A 86 16.89 1.20 0.67
N THR A 87 17.50 0.04 0.88
CA THR A 87 18.94 -0.07 1.18
C THR A 87 19.84 0.02 -0.05
N GLN A 88 19.41 -0.42 -1.23
CA GLN A 88 20.27 -0.46 -2.41
C GLN A 88 20.03 0.69 -3.39
N ILE A 89 18.88 1.36 -3.28
CA ILE A 89 18.55 2.49 -4.17
C ILE A 89 18.53 3.80 -3.38
N PHE A 90 17.66 3.94 -2.37
CA PHE A 90 17.42 5.23 -1.73
C PHE A 90 18.50 5.64 -0.72
N GLU A 91 19.24 4.72 -0.12
CA GLU A 91 20.43 5.08 0.66
C GLU A 91 21.49 5.83 -0.19
N LYS A 92 21.58 5.55 -1.51
CA LYS A 92 22.44 6.29 -2.44
C LYS A 92 22.01 7.76 -2.61
N PHE A 93 20.75 8.07 -2.34
CA PHE A 93 20.21 9.43 -2.33
C PHE A 93 20.21 10.05 -0.94
N GLN A 94 21.03 9.51 -0.01
CA GLN A 94 21.22 10.01 1.35
C GLN A 94 19.94 9.95 2.21
N ILE A 95 19.02 9.03 1.92
CA ILE A 95 17.93 8.70 2.81
C ILE A 95 18.39 7.59 3.76
N LYS A 96 18.22 7.78 5.05
CA LYS A 96 18.62 6.80 6.06
C LYS A 96 17.44 5.98 6.55
N PHE A 97 17.63 4.66 6.70
CA PHE A 97 16.59 3.74 7.12
C PHE A 97 16.94 3.08 8.45
N HIS A 98 15.94 3.03 9.34
CA HIS A 98 16.01 2.36 10.64
C HIS A 98 14.97 1.25 10.67
N PHE A 99 15.42 0.00 10.73
CA PHE A 99 14.56 -1.18 10.80
C PHE A 99 14.37 -1.61 12.23
N VAL A 100 13.14 -1.55 12.75
CA VAL A 100 12.83 -1.83 14.15
C VAL A 100 11.61 -2.71 14.32
N GLY A 101 11.56 -3.49 15.38
CA GLY A 101 10.33 -4.17 15.82
C GLY A 101 9.34 -3.12 16.34
N MET A 102 8.15 -3.07 15.78
CA MET A 102 7.11 -2.09 16.12
C MET A 102 6.05 -2.64 17.10
N ASP A 103 6.34 -3.76 17.72
CA ASP A 103 5.57 -4.34 18.82
C ASP A 103 5.59 -3.47 20.08
N ASN A 104 6.70 -2.73 20.30
CA ASN A 104 6.87 -1.79 21.40
C ASN A 104 7.01 -0.36 20.85
N ALA A 105 6.19 0.57 21.37
CA ALA A 105 6.25 1.99 21.04
C ALA A 105 7.64 2.60 21.30
N HIS A 106 8.29 2.22 22.40
CA HIS A 106 9.62 2.70 22.77
C HIS A 106 10.67 2.49 21.67
N ASN A 107 10.57 1.40 20.91
CA ASN A 107 11.50 1.13 19.80
C ASN A 107 11.40 2.18 18.69
N ILE A 108 10.23 2.78 18.51
CA ILE A 108 10.02 3.87 17.54
C ILE A 108 10.46 5.19 18.16
N GLU A 109 9.95 5.51 19.36
CA GLU A 109 10.17 6.80 20.02
C GLU A 109 11.66 7.07 20.33
N SER A 110 12.42 6.03 20.67
CA SER A 110 13.85 6.18 21.03
C SER A 110 14.76 6.57 19.87
N ILE A 111 14.30 6.42 18.61
CA ILE A 111 15.11 6.74 17.42
C ILE A 111 14.56 7.91 16.62
N ILE A 112 13.39 8.45 16.98
CA ILE A 112 12.84 9.65 16.35
C ILE A 112 13.77 10.84 16.61
N ASN A 113 14.06 11.58 15.54
CA ASN A 113 14.83 12.81 15.58
C ASN A 113 14.28 13.83 14.57
N SER A 114 14.88 15.01 14.46
CA SER A 114 14.43 16.10 13.57
C SER A 114 14.43 15.73 12.08
N ASN A 115 15.21 14.73 11.68
CA ASN A 115 15.32 14.26 10.30
C ASN A 115 14.31 13.14 9.98
N THR A 116 13.65 12.56 10.98
CA THR A 116 12.64 11.52 10.75
C THR A 116 11.41 12.13 10.08
N LYS A 117 11.07 11.69 8.86
CA LYS A 117 9.97 12.23 8.05
C LYS A 117 8.93 11.19 7.68
N LEU A 118 9.26 9.91 7.77
CA LEU A 118 8.36 8.82 7.39
C LEU A 118 8.50 7.65 8.37
N ILE A 119 7.37 7.12 8.79
CA ILE A 119 7.26 5.79 9.38
C ILE A 119 6.60 4.89 8.35
N TRP A 120 7.28 3.80 7.99
CA TRP A 120 6.79 2.78 7.06
C TRP A 120 6.41 1.52 7.82
N VAL A 121 5.15 1.15 7.74
CA VAL A 121 4.58 -0.04 8.40
C VAL A 121 4.11 -1.03 7.34
N GLU A 122 4.50 -2.28 7.45
CA GLU A 122 3.88 -3.41 6.77
C GLU A 122 3.18 -4.27 7.81
N THR A 123 1.87 -4.50 7.68
CA THR A 123 1.10 -5.31 8.64
C THR A 123 -0.15 -5.91 7.99
N PRO A 124 -0.35 -7.26 8.06
CA PRO A 124 0.61 -8.26 8.56
C PRO A 124 1.93 -8.24 7.81
N THR A 125 3.05 -8.50 8.48
CA THR A 125 4.40 -8.50 7.88
C THR A 125 4.64 -9.73 7.01
N ASN A 126 5.60 -9.63 6.08
CA ASN A 126 6.03 -10.74 5.23
C ASN A 126 7.51 -11.10 5.54
N PRO A 127 7.84 -12.32 6.04
CA PRO A 127 6.98 -13.51 6.04
C PRO A 127 6.35 -13.88 7.39
N MET A 128 6.67 -13.20 8.50
CA MET A 128 6.36 -13.68 9.85
C MET A 128 4.93 -13.40 10.31
N LEU A 129 4.15 -12.63 9.55
CA LEU A 129 2.77 -12.23 9.88
C LEU A 129 2.65 -11.49 11.22
N ASN A 130 3.66 -10.72 11.59
CA ASN A 130 3.58 -9.85 12.75
C ASN A 130 2.49 -8.79 12.54
N ILE A 131 1.73 -8.51 13.59
CA ILE A 131 0.66 -7.50 13.56
C ILE A 131 1.14 -6.26 14.32
N ILE A 132 0.96 -5.10 13.70
CA ILE A 132 1.34 -3.81 14.28
C ILE A 132 0.09 -3.01 14.56
N ASP A 133 0.01 -2.43 15.75
CA ASP A 133 -1.08 -1.51 16.11
C ASP A 133 -0.91 -0.17 15.39
N ILE A 134 -1.60 -0.03 14.26
CA ILE A 134 -1.56 1.18 13.43
C ILE A 134 -2.02 2.41 14.21
N LYS A 135 -3.07 2.29 15.05
CA LYS A 135 -3.56 3.42 15.87
C LYS A 135 -2.49 3.94 16.82
N ARG A 136 -1.70 3.02 17.42
CA ARG A 136 -0.59 3.39 18.31
C ARG A 136 0.51 4.09 17.54
N VAL A 137 0.95 3.53 16.40
CA VAL A 137 1.98 4.14 15.56
C VAL A 137 1.53 5.49 15.02
N SER A 138 0.27 5.61 14.60
CA SER A 138 -0.31 6.87 14.13
C SER A 138 -0.28 7.98 15.20
N ARG A 139 -0.55 7.65 16.48
CA ARG A 139 -0.42 8.63 17.57
C ARG A 139 1.00 9.15 17.70
N ILE A 140 1.99 8.26 17.66
CA ILE A 140 3.42 8.63 17.70
C ILE A 140 3.77 9.51 16.50
N ALA A 141 3.41 9.09 15.28
CA ALA A 141 3.69 9.84 14.06
C ALA A 141 3.12 11.26 14.10
N LYS A 142 1.86 11.41 14.54
CA LYS A 142 1.19 12.71 14.65
C LYS A 142 1.82 13.62 15.71
N GLN A 143 2.24 13.09 16.86
CA GLN A 143 2.93 13.86 17.91
C GLN A 143 4.25 14.49 17.40
N HIS A 144 4.90 13.83 16.46
CA HIS A 144 6.18 14.27 15.91
C HIS A 144 6.07 14.87 14.50
N HIS A 145 4.86 15.06 13.96
CA HIS A 145 4.60 15.55 12.58
C HIS A 145 5.31 14.72 11.49
N ILE A 146 5.31 13.40 11.67
CA ILE A 146 5.90 12.43 10.75
C ILE A 146 4.79 11.76 9.94
N LEU A 147 4.99 11.57 8.63
CA LEU A 147 4.06 10.83 7.79
C LEU A 147 4.03 9.34 8.17
N LEU A 148 2.85 8.74 8.21
CA LEU A 148 2.67 7.31 8.38
C LEU A 148 2.18 6.67 7.09
N ALA A 149 3.00 5.83 6.47
CA ALA A 149 2.63 4.98 5.35
C ALA A 149 2.44 3.53 5.79
N VAL A 150 1.37 2.91 5.34
CA VAL A 150 1.04 1.51 5.67
C VAL A 150 0.89 0.70 4.39
N ASP A 151 1.70 -0.34 4.25
CA ASP A 151 1.51 -1.37 3.24
C ASP A 151 0.41 -2.33 3.70
N ASN A 152 -0.76 -2.20 3.06
CA ASN A 152 -1.98 -2.96 3.37
C ASN A 152 -2.21 -4.13 2.41
N THR A 153 -1.16 -4.57 1.71
CA THR A 153 -1.25 -5.59 0.66
C THR A 153 -1.85 -6.90 1.15
N PHE A 154 -1.45 -7.39 2.33
CA PHE A 154 -1.91 -8.67 2.86
C PHE A 154 -3.30 -8.59 3.50
N ALA A 155 -3.55 -7.58 4.34
CA ALA A 155 -4.85 -7.43 4.99
C ALA A 155 -5.93 -7.05 3.99
N THR A 156 -5.63 -6.21 3.02
CA THR A 156 -6.59 -5.59 2.09
C THR A 156 -7.64 -4.74 2.81
N PRO A 157 -8.39 -3.88 2.10
CA PRO A 157 -9.47 -3.11 2.73
C PRO A 157 -10.64 -3.99 3.25
N PHE A 158 -10.62 -5.28 2.96
CA PHE A 158 -11.58 -6.22 3.52
C PHE A 158 -11.36 -6.49 5.01
N LEU A 159 -10.10 -6.61 5.45
CA LEU A 159 -9.76 -6.90 6.85
C LEU A 159 -9.34 -5.64 7.63
N GLN A 160 -8.75 -4.65 6.96
CA GLN A 160 -8.15 -3.49 7.61
C GLN A 160 -8.18 -2.27 6.69
N ARG A 161 -8.50 -1.10 7.23
CA ARG A 161 -8.44 0.20 6.52
C ARG A 161 -7.53 1.15 7.27
N PRO A 162 -6.28 1.26 6.89
CA PRO A 162 -5.29 2.04 7.64
C PRO A 162 -5.61 3.53 7.74
N LEU A 163 -6.29 4.13 6.75
CA LEU A 163 -6.72 5.54 6.83
C LEU A 163 -7.68 5.78 8.00
N ASP A 164 -8.61 4.84 8.25
CA ASP A 164 -9.55 4.91 9.38
C ASP A 164 -8.82 4.76 10.73
N LEU A 165 -7.63 4.16 10.72
CA LEU A 165 -6.76 3.96 11.88
C LEU A 165 -5.72 5.09 12.05
N GLY A 166 -5.73 6.07 11.15
CA GLY A 166 -4.95 7.29 11.23
C GLY A 166 -3.66 7.32 10.43
N ALA A 167 -3.45 6.39 9.50
CA ALA A 167 -2.38 6.48 8.51
C ALA A 167 -2.62 7.65 7.54
N ASP A 168 -1.54 8.21 7.00
CA ASP A 168 -1.59 9.27 5.99
C ASP A 168 -1.61 8.69 4.57
N ILE A 169 -0.90 7.58 4.37
CA ILE A 169 -0.74 6.90 3.08
C ILE A 169 -1.04 5.41 3.27
N VAL A 170 -1.90 4.87 2.42
CA VAL A 170 -2.07 3.43 2.26
C VAL A 170 -1.46 3.01 0.94
N MET A 171 -0.64 1.99 0.98
CA MET A 171 0.01 1.38 -0.18
C MET A 171 -0.51 -0.04 -0.40
N HIS A 172 -0.66 -0.43 -1.65
CA HIS A 172 -0.90 -1.82 -2.06
C HIS A 172 0.00 -2.26 -3.21
N SER A 173 0.51 -3.47 -3.13
CA SER A 173 0.79 -4.25 -4.33
C SER A 173 -0.55 -4.82 -4.84
N ALA A 174 -1.21 -4.09 -5.75
CA ALA A 174 -2.46 -4.55 -6.34
C ALA A 174 -2.30 -5.83 -7.18
N THR A 175 -1.06 -6.23 -7.47
CA THR A 175 -0.65 -7.53 -8.02
C THR A 175 -1.22 -8.71 -7.24
N LYS A 176 -1.45 -8.54 -5.93
CA LYS A 176 -1.85 -9.62 -5.01
C LYS A 176 -3.38 -9.73 -4.95
N TYR A 177 -3.96 -9.56 -3.78
CA TYR A 177 -5.39 -9.81 -3.58
C TYR A 177 -6.32 -8.83 -4.29
N LEU A 178 -5.92 -7.57 -4.52
CA LEU A 178 -6.76 -6.61 -5.26
C LEU A 178 -6.97 -7.05 -6.71
N GLY A 179 -5.91 -7.42 -7.43
CA GLY A 179 -6.02 -8.04 -8.76
C GLY A 179 -6.60 -9.44 -8.66
N GLY A 180 -6.00 -10.29 -7.84
CA GLY A 180 -6.52 -11.59 -7.41
C GLY A 180 -6.53 -12.73 -8.40
N HIS A 181 -5.99 -12.53 -9.62
CA HIS A 181 -6.07 -13.52 -10.72
C HIS A 181 -4.70 -13.86 -11.34
N SER A 182 -3.60 -13.38 -10.75
CA SER A 182 -2.21 -13.64 -11.20
C SER A 182 -1.94 -13.24 -12.66
N ASP A 183 -2.60 -12.19 -13.14
CA ASP A 183 -2.60 -11.75 -14.55
C ASP A 183 -2.16 -10.28 -14.71
N VAL A 184 -1.78 -9.59 -13.62
CA VAL A 184 -1.39 -8.18 -13.64
C VAL A 184 -0.35 -7.87 -12.56
N VAL A 185 0.58 -6.97 -12.87
CA VAL A 185 1.49 -6.34 -11.90
C VAL A 185 1.10 -4.88 -11.76
N MET A 186 0.79 -4.44 -10.53
CA MET A 186 0.33 -3.08 -10.30
C MET A 186 0.55 -2.65 -8.85
N GLY A 187 0.73 -1.34 -8.63
CA GLY A 187 0.72 -0.69 -7.31
C GLY A 187 -0.42 0.30 -7.16
N ALA A 188 -0.77 0.59 -5.93
CA ALA A 188 -1.74 1.62 -5.59
C ALA A 188 -1.29 2.43 -4.37
N LEU A 189 -1.63 3.72 -4.36
CA LEU A 189 -1.60 4.57 -3.17
C LEU A 189 -2.99 5.15 -2.95
N VAL A 190 -3.35 5.32 -1.68
CA VAL A 190 -4.59 6.03 -1.28
C VAL A 190 -4.26 6.98 -0.15
N VAL A 191 -4.75 8.21 -0.25
CA VAL A 191 -4.54 9.28 0.72
C VAL A 191 -5.82 10.11 0.91
N ASN A 192 -5.89 10.88 2.02
CA ASN A 192 -6.97 11.82 2.29
C ASN A 192 -6.56 13.28 2.10
N ASP A 193 -5.30 13.61 2.32
CA ASP A 193 -4.80 14.98 2.19
C ASP A 193 -4.60 15.35 0.72
N LYS A 194 -5.21 16.47 0.30
CA LYS A 194 -5.13 16.93 -1.09
C LYS A 194 -3.72 17.36 -1.48
N THR A 195 -2.99 18.02 -0.57
CA THR A 195 -1.63 18.48 -0.86
C THR A 195 -0.70 17.31 -1.10
N LEU A 196 -0.83 16.27 -0.27
CA LEU A 196 -0.09 15.01 -0.42
C LEU A 196 -0.48 14.30 -1.72
N ALA A 197 -1.78 14.28 -2.06
CA ALA A 197 -2.25 13.71 -3.32
C ALA A 197 -1.64 14.44 -4.54
N ASP A 198 -1.65 15.77 -4.54
CA ASP A 198 -1.09 16.58 -5.63
C ASP A 198 0.42 16.32 -5.81
N GLN A 199 1.17 16.19 -4.71
CA GLN A 199 2.59 15.84 -4.76
C GLN A 199 2.82 14.44 -5.35
N LEU A 200 2.04 13.46 -4.93
CA LEU A 200 2.13 12.09 -5.43
C LEU A 200 1.72 11.99 -6.90
N TYR A 201 0.67 12.71 -7.35
CA TYR A 201 0.30 12.82 -8.76
C TYR A 201 1.40 13.46 -9.61
N PHE A 202 2.02 14.52 -9.10
CA PHE A 202 3.17 15.13 -9.77
C PHE A 202 4.32 14.13 -9.94
N ILE A 203 4.68 13.40 -8.87
CA ILE A 203 5.73 12.38 -8.90
C ILE A 203 5.37 11.25 -9.87
N GLN A 204 4.13 10.75 -9.82
CA GLN A 204 3.64 9.70 -10.73
C GLN A 204 3.79 10.13 -12.20
N ASN A 205 3.33 11.32 -12.54
CA ASN A 205 3.38 11.85 -13.90
C ASN A 205 4.81 12.16 -14.36
N ALA A 206 5.62 12.81 -13.52
CA ALA A 206 6.99 13.20 -13.83
C ALA A 206 7.92 11.99 -13.98
N SER A 207 7.76 10.98 -13.11
CA SER A 207 8.53 9.71 -13.17
C SER A 207 8.00 8.77 -14.25
N GLY A 208 6.77 8.95 -14.73
CA GLY A 208 6.14 8.08 -15.72
C GLY A 208 5.73 6.70 -15.19
N ALA A 209 5.66 6.52 -13.88
CA ALA A 209 5.42 5.23 -13.23
C ALA A 209 3.92 4.80 -13.22
N ILE A 210 3.23 5.07 -14.32
CA ILE A 210 1.80 4.77 -14.49
C ILE A 210 1.55 3.32 -14.89
N CYS A 211 0.34 2.81 -14.66
CA CYS A 211 -0.14 1.57 -15.26
C CYS A 211 -0.91 1.82 -16.56
N GLY A 212 -0.93 0.81 -17.42
CA GLY A 212 -1.68 0.83 -18.69
C GLY A 212 -3.20 0.73 -18.47
N PRO A 213 -4.01 1.13 -19.47
CA PRO A 213 -5.47 1.05 -19.35
C PRO A 213 -5.99 -0.41 -19.31
N HIS A 214 -5.33 -1.35 -19.99
CA HIS A 214 -5.71 -2.76 -19.92
C HIS A 214 -5.47 -3.34 -18.53
N ASP A 215 -4.31 -3.07 -17.93
CA ASP A 215 -3.98 -3.50 -16.57
C ASP A 215 -4.96 -2.87 -15.56
N SER A 216 -5.28 -1.59 -15.75
CA SER A 216 -6.29 -0.89 -14.94
C SER A 216 -7.66 -1.58 -15.00
N PHE A 217 -8.07 -2.03 -16.18
CA PHE A 217 -9.33 -2.78 -16.37
C PHE A 217 -9.30 -4.12 -15.65
N LEU A 218 -8.20 -4.88 -15.73
CA LEU A 218 -8.06 -6.18 -15.06
C LEU A 218 -8.20 -6.02 -13.54
N VAL A 219 -7.54 -5.03 -12.95
CA VAL A 219 -7.65 -4.80 -11.50
C VAL A 219 -9.05 -4.29 -11.12
N LEU A 220 -9.67 -3.40 -11.88
CA LEU A 220 -11.07 -3.01 -11.68
C LEU A 220 -12.01 -4.21 -11.66
N ARG A 221 -11.79 -5.16 -12.56
CA ARG A 221 -12.56 -6.41 -12.62
C ARG A 221 -12.29 -7.29 -11.40
N GLY A 222 -11.02 -7.42 -10.99
CA GLY A 222 -10.59 -8.22 -9.85
C GLY A 222 -11.18 -7.74 -8.53
N ILE A 223 -11.18 -6.43 -8.29
CA ILE A 223 -11.70 -5.80 -7.06
C ILE A 223 -13.16 -6.19 -6.80
N LYS A 224 -13.98 -6.36 -7.83
CA LYS A 224 -15.42 -6.68 -7.68
C LYS A 224 -15.70 -7.97 -6.91
N THR A 225 -14.74 -8.88 -6.88
CA THR A 225 -14.85 -10.16 -6.14
C THR A 225 -13.95 -10.22 -4.92
N LEU A 226 -13.29 -9.11 -4.54
CA LEU A 226 -12.34 -9.08 -3.44
C LEU A 226 -12.93 -9.64 -2.15
N HIS A 227 -14.13 -9.20 -1.75
CA HIS A 227 -14.77 -9.61 -0.50
C HIS A 227 -15.04 -11.12 -0.45
N ILE A 228 -15.53 -11.71 -1.54
CA ILE A 228 -15.81 -13.16 -1.64
C ILE A 228 -14.49 -13.95 -1.56
N ARG A 229 -13.47 -13.49 -2.28
CA ARG A 229 -12.16 -14.15 -2.30
C ARG A 229 -11.47 -14.07 -0.94
N MET A 230 -11.49 -12.89 -0.31
CA MET A 230 -10.87 -12.70 1.01
C MET A 230 -11.57 -13.50 2.09
N GLN A 231 -12.90 -13.55 2.09
CA GLN A 231 -13.65 -14.43 2.98
C GLN A 231 -13.18 -15.88 2.84
N ARG A 232 -13.13 -16.39 1.62
CA ARG A 232 -12.70 -17.78 1.36
C ARG A 232 -11.24 -18.01 1.72
N HIS A 233 -10.33 -17.05 1.44
CA HIS A 233 -8.93 -17.14 1.84
C HIS A 233 -8.79 -17.25 3.37
N CYS A 234 -9.54 -16.45 4.13
CA CYS A 234 -9.53 -16.50 5.59
C CYS A 234 -10.07 -17.84 6.12
N GLU A 235 -11.15 -18.36 5.53
CA GLU A 235 -11.71 -19.67 5.89
C GLU A 235 -10.70 -20.80 5.63
N ASN A 236 -10.11 -20.81 4.43
CA ASN A 236 -9.12 -21.81 4.06
C ASN A 236 -7.85 -21.69 4.92
N GLY A 237 -7.39 -20.46 5.18
CA GLY A 237 -6.24 -20.21 6.05
C GLY A 237 -6.46 -20.78 7.45
N ARG A 238 -7.63 -20.55 8.06
CA ARG A 238 -7.98 -21.14 9.37
C ARG A 238 -7.97 -22.66 9.35
N ALA A 239 -8.56 -23.27 8.31
CA ALA A 239 -8.59 -24.72 8.17
C ALA A 239 -7.18 -25.31 8.07
N VAL A 240 -6.28 -24.70 7.26
CA VAL A 240 -4.89 -25.14 7.12
C VAL A 240 -4.12 -24.95 8.42
N VAL A 241 -4.27 -23.82 9.10
CA VAL A 241 -3.65 -23.56 10.40
C VAL A 241 -4.07 -24.59 11.43
N TRP A 242 -5.37 -24.87 11.53
CA TRP A 242 -5.88 -25.91 12.44
C TRP A 242 -5.26 -27.28 12.12
N PHE A 243 -5.28 -27.68 10.85
CA PHE A 243 -4.70 -28.96 10.41
C PHE A 243 -3.21 -29.06 10.76
N LEU A 244 -2.41 -28.03 10.42
CA LEU A 244 -0.98 -28.03 10.73
C LEU A 244 -0.70 -28.10 12.23
N SER A 245 -1.53 -27.45 13.05
CA SER A 245 -1.39 -27.47 14.51
C SER A 245 -1.63 -28.86 15.13
N THR A 246 -2.29 -29.80 14.42
CA THR A 246 -2.50 -31.18 14.87
C THR A 246 -1.34 -32.13 14.50
N LEU A 247 -0.42 -31.71 13.64
CA LEU A 247 0.65 -32.57 13.14
C LEU A 247 1.84 -32.65 14.12
N PRO A 248 2.24 -33.84 14.59
CA PRO A 248 3.34 -33.99 15.59
C PRO A 248 4.69 -33.49 15.10
N LYS A 249 4.88 -33.41 13.75
CA LYS A 249 6.13 -32.95 13.14
C LYS A 249 6.21 -31.42 13.04
N ILE A 250 5.13 -30.69 13.26
CA ILE A 250 5.08 -29.23 13.21
C ILE A 250 5.33 -28.70 14.63
N LYS A 251 6.42 -27.98 14.80
CA LYS A 251 6.78 -27.40 16.09
C LYS A 251 5.99 -26.14 16.41
N THR A 252 5.77 -25.29 15.43
CA THR A 252 5.11 -23.98 15.60
C THR A 252 4.38 -23.58 14.32
N VAL A 253 3.19 -23.01 14.46
CA VAL A 253 2.44 -22.38 13.38
C VAL A 253 2.29 -20.90 13.71
N TYR A 254 2.83 -20.02 12.87
CA TYR A 254 2.70 -18.57 13.02
C TYR A 254 1.44 -18.08 12.30
N CYS A 255 0.41 -17.77 13.07
CA CYS A 255 -0.85 -17.23 12.53
C CYS A 255 -1.50 -16.30 13.56
N PRO A 256 -1.77 -15.03 13.20
CA PRO A 256 -2.40 -14.06 14.11
C PRO A 256 -3.78 -14.47 14.62
N GLY A 257 -4.45 -15.37 13.89
CA GLY A 257 -5.75 -15.93 14.29
C GLY A 257 -5.69 -16.94 15.44
N LEU A 258 -4.50 -17.44 15.82
CA LEU A 258 -4.32 -18.33 16.96
C LEU A 258 -4.20 -17.52 18.26
N GLU A 259 -4.87 -17.96 19.34
CA GLU A 259 -4.76 -17.32 20.67
C GLU A 259 -3.33 -17.36 21.23
N SER A 260 -2.54 -18.34 20.82
CA SER A 260 -1.12 -18.45 21.17
C SER A 260 -0.21 -17.44 20.45
N HIS A 261 -0.71 -16.74 19.44
CA HIS A 261 0.08 -15.73 18.72
C HIS A 261 0.25 -14.47 19.58
N PRO A 262 1.48 -13.91 19.72
CA PRO A 262 1.74 -12.77 20.61
C PRO A 262 0.91 -11.52 20.29
N TYR A 263 0.46 -11.36 19.04
CA TYR A 263 -0.33 -10.21 18.60
C TYR A 263 -1.80 -10.54 18.34
N HIS A 264 -2.29 -11.69 18.84
CA HIS A 264 -3.69 -12.13 18.64
C HIS A 264 -4.72 -11.05 19.06
N ALA A 265 -4.49 -10.42 20.21
CA ALA A 265 -5.39 -9.41 20.76
C ALA A 265 -5.52 -8.19 19.82
N ILE A 266 -4.42 -7.77 19.16
CA ILE A 266 -4.43 -6.68 18.19
C ILE A 266 -5.08 -7.13 16.87
N ALA A 267 -4.78 -8.35 16.41
CA ALA A 267 -5.33 -8.89 15.17
C ALA A 267 -6.86 -9.10 15.21
N LYS A 268 -7.45 -9.20 16.41
CA LYS A 268 -8.87 -9.43 16.64
C LYS A 268 -9.69 -8.14 16.63
N THR A 269 -9.06 -6.97 16.75
CA THR A 269 -9.71 -5.65 16.80
C THR A 269 -9.81 -5.00 15.44
#